data_047b3344ec390cd7d0375cdb7b77a6fc
#
_entry.id   047b3344ec390cd7d0375cdb7b77a6fc
#
_cell.length_a   1.000
_cell.length_b   1.000
_cell.length_c   1.000
_cell.angle_alpha   90.00
_cell.angle_beta   90.00
_cell.angle_gamma   90.00
#
_symmetry.space_group_name_H-M   'P 1'
#
loop_
_entity.id
_entity.type
_entity.pdbx_description
1 polymer ?
#
loop_
_entity_poly.entity_id
_entity_poly.type
_entity_poly.pdbx_seq_one_letter_code
_entity_poly.pdbx_strand_id
1 'polypeptide(L)'
;YTHSMGNSNGGMSKYTDLTEEDELYQGGFIWDYVDQAIAGKDSHGKDALFYGGDFGDRPSDYNFSGNGIVFADRSITPKMEEVKFNYQNFSLYPEAKGVKIVNKSLFTNTDKYALKLSLLKNGQQVWEMSTSVEIAPGEEAFVDYPYPSFGAGEYAFNAALVLKEQESWAPVGHEVAFGQTVAKVEAEGGIKEWLAGNCVPDMPAQALAGCSAMRICKSDINIGIYGHGFSVMFSSAAGNIVSYKYNGVELIEEQPQLNFWRGPVDNDRGSSRH
;
A
#
# COMPACT_ATOMS: atom_id res chain seq x y z
N TYR A 1 4.37 1.87 -21.06
CA TYR A 1 4.18 1.90 -19.60
C TYR A 1 5.37 1.23 -18.88
N THR A 2 5.26 1.02 -17.56
CA THR A 2 6.31 0.40 -16.78
C THR A 2 6.55 -1.06 -17.21
N HIS A 3 7.83 -1.49 -17.19
CA HIS A 3 8.21 -2.87 -17.50
C HIS A 3 7.89 -3.78 -16.32
N SER A 4 7.39 -5.01 -16.58
CA SER A 4 6.89 -5.90 -15.54
C SER A 4 7.90 -6.92 -15.02
N MET A 5 9.15 -6.88 -15.45
CA MET A 5 10.19 -7.81 -15.02
C MET A 5 10.47 -7.70 -13.52
N GLY A 6 10.57 -8.83 -12.83
CA GLY A 6 10.81 -8.90 -11.39
C GLY A 6 9.71 -8.24 -10.58
N ASN A 7 10.07 -7.36 -9.63
CA ASN A 7 9.13 -6.59 -8.80
C ASN A 7 8.79 -5.22 -9.41
N SER A 8 8.88 -5.09 -10.71
CA SER A 8 8.58 -3.86 -11.44
C SER A 8 7.07 -3.57 -11.50
N ASN A 9 6.68 -2.66 -12.35
CA ASN A 9 5.32 -2.18 -12.60
C ASN A 9 4.81 -1.10 -11.63
N GLY A 10 5.62 -0.66 -10.68
CA GLY A 10 5.25 0.46 -9.81
C GLY A 10 5.26 1.80 -10.54
N GLY A 11 4.47 2.76 -10.04
CA GLY A 11 4.33 4.09 -10.62
C GLY A 11 3.59 4.11 -11.95
N MET A 12 2.77 3.11 -12.23
CA MET A 12 1.98 3.00 -13.44
C MET A 12 0.96 4.14 -13.56
N SER A 13 0.44 4.64 -12.46
CA SER A 13 -0.48 5.79 -12.42
C SER A 13 0.05 7.00 -13.18
N LYS A 14 1.36 7.25 -13.15
CA LYS A 14 1.99 8.37 -13.89
C LYS A 14 1.78 8.31 -15.39
N TYR A 15 1.52 7.14 -15.93
CA TYR A 15 1.20 6.94 -17.35
C TYR A 15 -0.30 6.92 -17.60
N THR A 16 -1.06 6.28 -16.73
CA THR A 16 -2.52 6.23 -16.89
C THR A 16 -3.17 7.59 -16.64
N ASP A 17 -2.69 8.33 -15.63
CA ASP A 17 -3.21 9.68 -15.36
C ASP A 17 -2.93 10.63 -16.53
N LEU A 18 -1.79 10.48 -17.20
CA LEU A 18 -1.44 11.30 -18.35
C LEU A 18 -2.44 11.12 -19.53
N THR A 19 -3.10 9.97 -19.65
CA THR A 19 -4.17 9.78 -20.66
C THR A 19 -5.41 10.62 -20.40
N GLU A 20 -5.59 11.09 -19.17
CA GLU A 20 -6.69 11.96 -18.75
C GLU A 20 -6.30 13.46 -18.86
N GLU A 21 -5.00 13.75 -18.78
CA GLU A 21 -4.46 15.11 -18.68
C GLU A 21 -4.01 15.68 -20.03
N ASP A 22 -3.51 14.84 -20.96
CA ASP A 22 -2.92 15.26 -22.23
C ASP A 22 -3.64 14.59 -23.42
N GLU A 23 -4.34 15.39 -24.21
CA GLU A 23 -5.09 14.94 -25.40
C GLU A 23 -4.21 14.26 -26.46
N LEU A 24 -2.91 14.54 -26.48
CA LEU A 24 -1.96 13.95 -27.43
C LEU A 24 -1.42 12.61 -26.94
N TYR A 25 -1.53 12.31 -25.65
CA TYR A 25 -1.06 11.05 -25.08
C TYR A 25 -2.16 9.98 -25.16
N GLN A 26 -2.01 9.04 -26.10
CA GLN A 26 -3.02 8.03 -26.40
C GLN A 26 -2.86 6.73 -25.60
N GLY A 27 -1.92 6.68 -24.64
CA GLY A 27 -1.67 5.52 -23.80
C GLY A 27 -0.42 4.73 -24.19
N GLY A 28 -0.30 3.52 -23.68
CA GLY A 28 0.87 2.67 -23.88
C GLY A 28 0.56 1.20 -23.61
N PHE A 29 1.61 0.38 -23.68
CA PHE A 29 1.54 -1.05 -23.47
C PHE A 29 2.49 -1.45 -22.35
N ILE A 30 2.08 -2.43 -21.54
CA ILE A 30 2.95 -3.04 -20.55
C ILE A 30 3.73 -4.18 -21.20
N TRP A 31 5.02 -4.25 -21.02
CA TRP A 31 5.81 -5.41 -21.36
C TRP A 31 6.14 -6.21 -20.10
N ASP A 32 5.55 -7.38 -19.91
CA ASP A 32 4.65 -8.14 -20.78
C ASP A 32 3.44 -8.64 -19.96
N TYR A 33 2.44 -9.24 -20.62
CA TYR A 33 1.28 -9.79 -19.91
C TYR A 33 1.61 -11.10 -19.22
N VAL A 34 2.34 -12.01 -19.87
CA VAL A 34 2.65 -13.35 -19.39
C VAL A 34 4.15 -13.60 -19.46
N ASP A 35 4.70 -14.20 -18.43
CA ASP A 35 6.08 -14.72 -18.49
C ASP A 35 6.25 -15.65 -19.67
N GLN A 36 7.31 -15.44 -20.43
CA GLN A 36 7.61 -16.21 -21.65
C GLN A 36 8.34 -17.50 -21.26
N ALA A 37 7.61 -18.61 -21.22
CA ALA A 37 8.18 -19.91 -20.90
C ALA A 37 7.43 -21.03 -21.63
N ILE A 38 8.12 -22.18 -21.78
CA ILE A 38 7.60 -23.39 -22.39
C ILE A 38 7.45 -24.44 -21.30
N ALA A 39 6.24 -25.00 -21.18
CA ALA A 39 5.98 -26.09 -20.23
C ALA A 39 6.66 -27.39 -20.66
N GLY A 40 7.26 -28.10 -19.71
CA GLY A 40 7.94 -29.36 -19.96
C GLY A 40 8.17 -30.16 -18.67
N LYS A 41 9.03 -31.17 -18.72
CA LYS A 41 9.44 -31.97 -17.57
C LYS A 41 10.92 -31.72 -17.30
N ASP A 42 11.27 -31.53 -16.03
CA ASP A 42 12.66 -31.46 -15.59
C ASP A 42 13.37 -32.85 -15.61
N SER A 43 14.63 -32.88 -15.23
CA SER A 43 15.43 -34.11 -15.16
C SER A 43 14.92 -35.16 -14.14
N HIS A 44 13.99 -34.74 -13.25
CA HIS A 44 13.33 -35.58 -12.25
C HIS A 44 11.90 -35.94 -12.64
N GLY A 45 11.46 -35.56 -13.86
CA GLY A 45 10.11 -35.83 -14.36
C GLY A 45 9.02 -34.94 -13.79
N LYS A 46 9.38 -33.89 -13.06
CA LYS A 46 8.41 -32.89 -12.53
C LYS A 46 8.09 -31.85 -13.57
N ASP A 47 6.86 -31.30 -13.49
CA ASP A 47 6.45 -30.20 -14.33
C ASP A 47 7.33 -28.98 -14.05
N ALA A 48 7.80 -28.33 -15.10
CA ALA A 48 8.66 -27.16 -15.03
C ALA A 48 8.38 -26.24 -16.22
N LEU A 49 8.76 -24.97 -16.06
CA LEU A 49 8.66 -23.93 -17.07
C LEU A 49 10.06 -23.53 -17.50
N PHE A 50 10.36 -23.69 -18.77
CA PHE A 50 11.69 -23.51 -19.35
C PHE A 50 11.74 -22.24 -20.20
N TYR A 51 12.88 -21.58 -20.19
CA TYR A 51 13.16 -20.40 -21.03
C TYR A 51 14.50 -20.58 -21.77
N GLY A 52 14.88 -19.60 -22.60
CA GLY A 52 16.10 -19.66 -23.40
C GLY A 52 17.35 -19.93 -22.55
N GLY A 53 18.12 -20.93 -22.95
CA GLY A 53 19.27 -21.46 -22.22
C GLY A 53 19.01 -22.79 -21.51
N ASP A 54 17.77 -23.10 -21.16
CA ASP A 54 17.41 -24.41 -20.56
C ASP A 54 17.43 -25.55 -21.55
N PHE A 55 17.39 -25.26 -22.85
CA PHE A 55 17.42 -26.20 -23.96
C PHE A 55 18.86 -26.47 -24.48
N GLY A 56 19.88 -26.00 -23.75
CA GLY A 56 21.26 -26.12 -24.18
C GLY A 56 21.69 -25.07 -25.21
N ASP A 57 20.83 -24.14 -25.55
CA ASP A 57 21.08 -23.02 -26.45
C ASP A 57 21.96 -21.95 -25.80
N ARG A 58 22.87 -21.40 -26.61
CA ARG A 58 23.77 -20.28 -26.21
C ARG A 58 24.09 -19.43 -27.45
N PRO A 59 24.18 -18.09 -27.31
CA PRO A 59 23.97 -17.34 -26.08
C PRO A 59 22.49 -17.27 -25.62
N SER A 60 22.25 -16.89 -24.38
CA SER A 60 20.94 -16.78 -23.77
C SER A 60 20.87 -15.56 -22.84
N ASP A 61 19.75 -14.90 -22.82
CA ASP A 61 19.44 -13.80 -21.88
C ASP A 61 18.86 -14.29 -20.55
N TYR A 62 18.89 -15.63 -20.33
CA TYR A 62 18.43 -16.28 -19.10
C TYR A 62 16.98 -15.88 -18.73
N ASN A 63 16.77 -15.52 -17.48
CA ASN A 63 15.46 -15.14 -16.92
C ASN A 63 14.91 -13.82 -17.44
N PHE A 64 15.49 -13.23 -18.49
CA PHE A 64 14.98 -12.01 -19.13
C PHE A 64 13.62 -12.23 -19.82
N SER A 65 13.13 -13.45 -19.84
CA SER A 65 11.78 -13.84 -20.24
C SER A 65 10.72 -13.71 -19.13
N GLY A 66 11.14 -13.45 -17.88
CA GLY A 66 10.26 -13.26 -16.73
C GLY A 66 9.68 -11.85 -16.64
N ASN A 67 8.94 -11.42 -17.66
CA ASN A 67 8.43 -10.05 -17.82
C ASN A 67 6.93 -9.94 -17.55
N GLY A 68 6.25 -11.02 -17.18
CA GLY A 68 4.81 -11.09 -17.12
C GLY A 68 4.20 -10.34 -15.94
N ILE A 69 3.02 -9.77 -16.17
CA ILE A 69 2.08 -9.37 -15.11
C ILE A 69 1.57 -10.61 -14.39
N VAL A 70 1.43 -11.72 -15.13
CA VAL A 70 1.12 -13.05 -14.60
C VAL A 70 2.26 -14.02 -14.91
N PHE A 71 2.36 -15.11 -14.14
CA PHE A 71 3.31 -16.16 -14.40
C PHE A 71 2.98 -16.92 -15.71
N ALA A 72 3.92 -17.71 -16.19
CA ALA A 72 3.75 -18.48 -17.44
C ALA A 72 2.61 -19.49 -17.38
N ASP A 73 2.28 -20.01 -16.19
CA ASP A 73 1.13 -20.88 -15.92
C ASP A 73 -0.20 -20.14 -15.77
N ARG A 74 -0.18 -18.81 -15.94
CA ARG A 74 -1.31 -17.88 -15.77
C ARG A 74 -1.69 -17.61 -14.32
N SER A 75 -0.97 -18.09 -13.34
CA SER A 75 -1.22 -17.69 -11.96
C SER A 75 -0.94 -16.20 -11.76
N ILE A 76 -1.76 -15.57 -10.92
CA ILE A 76 -1.75 -14.13 -10.70
C ILE A 76 -0.56 -13.75 -9.82
N THR A 77 0.13 -12.68 -10.19
CA THR A 77 1.17 -12.05 -9.37
C THR A 77 0.63 -10.79 -8.67
N PRO A 78 1.30 -10.29 -7.62
CA PRO A 78 0.94 -9.01 -7.00
C PRO A 78 0.92 -7.80 -7.96
N LYS A 79 1.66 -7.87 -9.08
CA LYS A 79 1.66 -6.83 -10.12
C LYS A 79 0.28 -6.64 -10.76
N MET A 80 -0.54 -7.68 -10.79
CA MET A 80 -1.89 -7.62 -11.33
C MET A 80 -2.79 -6.64 -10.55
N GLU A 81 -2.59 -6.50 -9.25
CA GLU A 81 -3.38 -5.56 -8.44
C GLU A 81 -3.07 -4.10 -8.82
N GLU A 82 -1.82 -3.77 -9.09
CA GLU A 82 -1.42 -2.45 -9.60
C GLU A 82 -2.05 -2.18 -10.96
N VAL A 83 -2.03 -3.16 -11.87
CA VAL A 83 -2.64 -3.04 -13.20
C VAL A 83 -4.16 -2.90 -13.09
N LYS A 84 -4.80 -3.73 -12.27
CA LYS A 84 -6.25 -3.68 -12.02
C LYS A 84 -6.67 -2.30 -11.53
N PHE A 85 -5.97 -1.74 -10.55
CA PHE A 85 -6.28 -0.42 -9.99
C PHE A 85 -6.13 0.69 -11.04
N ASN A 86 -5.03 0.68 -11.79
CA ASN A 86 -4.76 1.75 -12.75
C ASN A 86 -5.61 1.66 -14.04
N TYR A 87 -6.12 0.47 -14.39
CA TYR A 87 -6.94 0.27 -15.58
C TYR A 87 -8.45 0.29 -15.33
N GLN A 88 -8.88 0.52 -14.10
CA GLN A 88 -10.31 0.63 -13.81
C GLN A 88 -10.93 1.86 -14.51
N ASN A 89 -12.12 1.68 -15.07
CA ASN A 89 -12.85 2.74 -15.76
C ASN A 89 -13.68 3.63 -14.82
N PHE A 90 -13.61 3.40 -13.53
CA PHE A 90 -14.31 4.16 -12.52
C PHE A 90 -13.31 4.55 -11.44
N SER A 91 -13.26 5.82 -11.06
CA SER A 91 -12.48 6.26 -9.91
C SER A 91 -13.40 6.47 -8.72
N LEU A 92 -13.09 5.84 -7.59
CA LEU A 92 -13.85 5.93 -6.37
C LEU A 92 -13.00 6.58 -5.29
N TYR A 93 -13.49 7.67 -4.71
CA TYR A 93 -12.83 8.43 -3.65
C TYR A 93 -13.73 8.45 -2.40
N PRO A 94 -13.68 7.39 -1.57
CA PRO A 94 -14.47 7.35 -0.35
C PRO A 94 -13.96 8.35 0.68
N GLU A 95 -14.89 9.01 1.35
CA GLU A 95 -14.66 10.02 2.38
C GLU A 95 -15.57 9.78 3.58
N ALA A 96 -15.33 10.50 4.67
CA ALA A 96 -16.13 10.35 5.89
C ALA A 96 -17.64 10.68 5.72
N LYS A 97 -18.02 11.40 4.65
CA LYS A 97 -19.42 11.80 4.36
C LYS A 97 -20.05 11.04 3.21
N GLY A 98 -19.27 10.32 2.44
CA GLY A 98 -19.77 9.65 1.25
C GLY A 98 -18.66 9.21 0.31
N VAL A 99 -18.99 8.98 -0.95
CA VAL A 99 -18.00 8.66 -1.98
C VAL A 99 -18.22 9.54 -3.21
N LYS A 100 -17.14 10.15 -3.68
CA LYS A 100 -17.11 10.73 -5.02
C LYS A 100 -16.80 9.59 -6.01
N ILE A 101 -17.62 9.45 -7.04
CA ILE A 101 -17.46 8.47 -8.10
C ILE A 101 -17.34 9.23 -9.43
N VAL A 102 -16.29 8.91 -10.19
CA VAL A 102 -16.06 9.42 -11.52
C VAL A 102 -16.20 8.26 -12.50
N ASN A 103 -17.14 8.33 -13.42
CA ASN A 103 -17.31 7.36 -14.48
C ASN A 103 -16.50 7.78 -15.71
N LYS A 104 -15.34 7.16 -15.92
CA LYS A 104 -14.44 7.39 -17.05
C LYS A 104 -14.78 6.54 -18.29
N SER A 105 -15.81 5.69 -18.20
CA SER A 105 -16.26 4.87 -19.34
C SER A 105 -16.82 5.76 -20.44
N LEU A 106 -16.63 5.34 -21.68
CA LEU A 106 -17.19 6.04 -22.85
C LEU A 106 -18.66 5.69 -23.11
N PHE A 107 -19.09 4.48 -22.72
CA PHE A 107 -20.39 3.93 -23.12
C PHE A 107 -21.15 3.24 -22.00
N THR A 108 -20.54 3.03 -20.83
CA THR A 108 -21.13 2.20 -19.78
C THR A 108 -21.60 3.06 -18.62
N ASN A 109 -22.89 2.96 -18.29
CA ASN A 109 -23.47 3.57 -17.09
C ASN A 109 -23.15 2.73 -15.85
N THR A 110 -23.11 3.35 -14.66
CA THR A 110 -22.87 2.63 -13.40
C THR A 110 -24.06 1.81 -12.92
N ASP A 111 -25.25 1.95 -13.51
CA ASP A 111 -26.46 1.18 -13.16
C ASP A 111 -26.30 -0.34 -13.30
N LYS A 112 -25.33 -0.80 -14.10
CA LYS A 112 -24.94 -2.23 -14.21
C LYS A 112 -24.27 -2.79 -12.96
N TYR A 113 -23.80 -1.93 -12.06
CA TYR A 113 -22.99 -2.30 -10.91
C TYR A 113 -23.72 -1.98 -9.60
N ALA A 114 -23.46 -2.78 -8.58
CA ALA A 114 -23.79 -2.45 -7.20
C ALA A 114 -22.61 -1.71 -6.58
N LEU A 115 -22.88 -0.59 -5.91
CA LEU A 115 -21.90 0.12 -5.09
C LEU A 115 -21.88 -0.56 -3.72
N LYS A 116 -20.78 -1.18 -3.39
CA LYS A 116 -20.49 -1.74 -2.07
C LYS A 116 -19.61 -0.78 -1.29
N LEU A 117 -19.99 -0.55 -0.05
CA LEU A 117 -19.29 0.34 0.87
C LEU A 117 -18.98 -0.41 2.12
N SER A 118 -17.79 -0.27 2.66
CA SER A 118 -17.44 -0.82 3.96
C SER A 118 -16.54 0.12 4.75
N LEU A 119 -16.64 0.01 6.07
CA LEU A 119 -15.82 0.73 7.01
C LEU A 119 -15.08 -0.27 7.89
N LEU A 120 -13.76 -0.16 7.90
CA LEU A 120 -12.93 -0.89 8.83
C LEU A 120 -12.45 0.06 9.94
N LYS A 121 -12.41 -0.45 11.17
CA LYS A 121 -11.78 0.21 12.31
C LYS A 121 -10.63 -0.66 12.80
N ASN A 122 -9.42 -0.12 12.83
CA ASN A 122 -8.22 -0.86 13.22
C ASN A 122 -8.09 -2.22 12.48
N GLY A 123 -8.41 -2.24 11.19
CA GLY A 123 -8.37 -3.42 10.34
C GLY A 123 -9.57 -4.37 10.45
N GLN A 124 -10.54 -4.12 11.34
CA GLN A 124 -11.74 -4.93 11.47
C GLN A 124 -12.96 -4.24 10.85
N GLN A 125 -13.74 -4.97 10.05
CA GLN A 125 -14.97 -4.45 9.46
C GLN A 125 -16.01 -4.18 10.54
N VAL A 126 -16.47 -2.93 10.61
CA VAL A 126 -17.46 -2.47 11.60
C VAL A 126 -18.78 -2.05 10.96
N TRP A 127 -18.81 -1.85 9.66
CA TRP A 127 -20.00 -1.47 8.92
C TRP A 127 -19.87 -1.84 7.44
N GLU A 128 -20.99 -2.15 6.80
CA GLU A 128 -21.09 -2.35 5.36
C GLU A 128 -22.47 -1.95 4.83
N MET A 129 -22.53 -1.59 3.56
CA MET A 129 -23.77 -1.29 2.83
C MET A 129 -23.59 -1.63 1.36
N SER A 130 -24.71 -1.97 0.71
CA SER A 130 -24.78 -2.11 -0.75
C SER A 130 -25.95 -1.29 -1.29
N THR A 131 -25.70 -0.53 -2.36
CA THR A 131 -26.71 0.30 -3.00
C THR A 131 -26.50 0.34 -4.52
N SER A 132 -27.42 0.97 -5.24
CA SER A 132 -27.28 1.24 -6.67
C SER A 132 -27.03 2.71 -6.89
N VAL A 133 -26.19 3.02 -7.85
CA VAL A 133 -25.94 4.38 -8.33
C VAL A 133 -26.08 4.42 -9.84
N GLU A 134 -26.55 5.55 -10.37
CA GLU A 134 -26.68 5.78 -11.80
C GLU A 134 -25.88 7.04 -12.15
N ILE A 135 -24.76 6.83 -12.83
CA ILE A 135 -23.85 7.89 -13.27
C ILE A 135 -23.54 7.61 -14.75
N ALA A 136 -23.91 8.53 -15.61
CA ALA A 136 -23.72 8.40 -17.05
C ALA A 136 -22.21 8.37 -17.41
N PRO A 137 -21.85 7.84 -18.59
CA PRO A 137 -20.49 7.91 -19.11
C PRO A 137 -19.95 9.34 -19.13
N GLY A 138 -18.72 9.53 -18.64
CA GLY A 138 -18.06 10.84 -18.58
C GLY A 138 -18.53 11.75 -17.44
N GLU A 139 -19.49 11.32 -16.63
CA GLU A 139 -20.05 12.11 -15.54
C GLU A 139 -19.47 11.70 -14.19
N GLU A 140 -19.64 12.58 -13.19
CA GLU A 140 -19.29 12.31 -11.80
C GLU A 140 -20.44 12.63 -10.85
N ALA A 141 -20.48 11.93 -9.73
CA ALA A 141 -21.44 12.22 -8.65
C ALA A 141 -20.82 11.97 -7.28
N PHE A 142 -21.35 12.67 -6.29
CA PHE A 142 -21.11 12.39 -4.90
C PHE A 142 -22.31 11.69 -4.29
N VAL A 143 -22.08 10.53 -3.70
CA VAL A 143 -23.10 9.71 -3.04
C VAL A 143 -22.93 9.84 -1.54
N ASP A 144 -23.86 10.52 -0.89
CA ASP A 144 -23.89 10.65 0.57
C ASP A 144 -24.34 9.35 1.22
N TYR A 145 -23.72 8.98 2.34
CA TYR A 145 -24.25 7.93 3.20
C TYR A 145 -23.93 8.14 4.66
N PRO A 146 -24.87 7.67 5.51
CA PRO A 146 -24.75 7.84 6.94
C PRO A 146 -23.74 6.82 7.49
N TYR A 147 -22.50 7.20 7.63
CA TYR A 147 -21.60 6.41 8.47
C TYR A 147 -22.02 6.48 9.95
N PRO A 148 -21.78 5.40 10.71
CA PRO A 148 -21.92 5.47 12.16
C PRO A 148 -20.94 6.48 12.76
N SER A 149 -21.24 7.02 13.94
CA SER A 149 -20.34 7.95 14.62
C SER A 149 -18.99 7.31 14.94
N PHE A 150 -17.92 8.07 14.78
CA PHE A 150 -16.54 7.61 14.92
C PHE A 150 -16.00 7.98 16.31
N GLY A 151 -15.57 6.97 17.07
CA GLY A 151 -14.68 7.15 18.22
C GLY A 151 -13.22 7.12 17.79
N ALA A 152 -12.29 7.17 18.73
CA ALA A 152 -10.87 7.04 18.42
C ALA A 152 -10.53 5.73 17.71
N GLY A 153 -9.61 5.80 16.74
CA GLY A 153 -9.15 4.65 15.95
C GLY A 153 -8.68 5.03 14.56
N GLU A 154 -8.08 4.09 13.87
CA GLU A 154 -7.77 4.18 12.45
C GLU A 154 -8.94 3.60 11.65
N TYR A 155 -9.41 4.35 10.67
CA TYR A 155 -10.54 3.97 9.83
C TYR A 155 -10.13 3.86 8.38
N ALA A 156 -10.48 2.75 7.74
CA ALA A 156 -10.40 2.61 6.29
C ALA A 156 -11.82 2.63 5.69
N PHE A 157 -12.07 3.63 4.87
CA PHE A 157 -13.30 3.78 4.08
C PHE A 157 -13.07 3.09 2.74
N ASN A 158 -13.85 2.09 2.44
CA ASN A 158 -13.74 1.35 1.18
C ASN A 158 -15.01 1.54 0.35
N ALA A 159 -14.83 1.67 -0.95
CA ALA A 159 -15.90 1.66 -1.93
C ALA A 159 -15.51 0.73 -3.07
N ALA A 160 -16.46 -0.05 -3.59
CA ALA A 160 -16.25 -0.91 -4.74
C ALA A 160 -17.49 -0.94 -5.63
N LEU A 161 -17.30 -0.99 -6.94
CA LEU A 161 -18.33 -1.32 -7.91
C LEU A 161 -18.20 -2.79 -8.28
N VAL A 162 -19.28 -3.54 -8.12
CA VAL A 162 -19.31 -4.97 -8.44
C VAL A 162 -20.44 -5.30 -9.41
N LEU A 163 -20.24 -6.31 -10.26
CA LEU A 163 -21.25 -6.77 -11.22
C LEU A 163 -22.53 -7.21 -10.51
N LYS A 164 -23.69 -6.70 -10.95
CA LYS A 164 -25.01 -7.15 -10.50
C LYS A 164 -25.42 -8.45 -11.17
N GLU A 165 -25.00 -8.67 -12.39
CA GLU A 165 -25.32 -9.82 -13.22
C GLU A 165 -24.05 -10.50 -13.73
N GLN A 166 -24.16 -11.76 -14.10
CA GLN A 166 -23.06 -12.49 -14.70
C GLN A 166 -22.79 -11.96 -16.11
N GLU A 167 -21.54 -11.69 -16.39
CA GLU A 167 -21.05 -11.37 -17.73
C GLU A 167 -20.26 -12.57 -18.31
N SER A 168 -19.97 -12.53 -19.61
CA SER A 168 -19.23 -13.60 -20.29
C SER A 168 -17.80 -13.77 -19.75
N TRP A 169 -17.25 -12.73 -19.14
CA TRP A 169 -15.86 -12.64 -18.64
C TRP A 169 -15.74 -12.69 -17.11
N ALA A 170 -16.84 -12.51 -16.35
CA ALA A 170 -16.80 -12.53 -14.90
C ALA A 170 -18.17 -12.89 -14.26
N PRO A 171 -18.15 -13.53 -13.07
CA PRO A 171 -19.38 -13.87 -12.34
C PRO A 171 -20.01 -12.64 -11.68
N VAL A 172 -21.25 -12.80 -11.20
CA VAL A 172 -21.91 -11.85 -10.30
C VAL A 172 -21.02 -11.56 -9.09
N GLY A 173 -20.97 -10.28 -8.70
CA GLY A 173 -20.18 -9.83 -7.56
C GLY A 173 -18.70 -9.58 -7.88
N HIS A 174 -18.25 -9.80 -9.11
CA HIS A 174 -16.90 -9.45 -9.52
C HIS A 174 -16.66 -7.95 -9.39
N GLU A 175 -15.57 -7.58 -8.73
CA GLU A 175 -15.18 -6.20 -8.49
C GLU A 175 -14.51 -5.61 -9.74
N VAL A 176 -15.13 -4.58 -10.29
CA VAL A 176 -14.65 -3.89 -11.51
C VAL A 176 -13.88 -2.61 -11.18
N ALA A 177 -14.13 -2.02 -10.03
CA ALA A 177 -13.38 -0.86 -9.53
C ALA A 177 -13.47 -0.77 -8.02
N PHE A 178 -12.45 -0.21 -7.40
CA PHE A 178 -12.41 0.01 -5.97
C PHE A 178 -11.64 1.29 -5.62
N GLY A 179 -11.88 1.80 -4.42
CA GLY A 179 -11.13 2.90 -3.82
C GLY A 179 -11.10 2.78 -2.30
N GLN A 180 -10.06 3.28 -1.70
CA GLN A 180 -9.88 3.30 -0.25
C GLN A 180 -9.30 4.64 0.21
N THR A 181 -9.80 5.13 1.33
CA THR A 181 -9.21 6.26 2.06
C THR A 181 -9.03 5.88 3.52
N VAL A 182 -7.88 6.20 4.08
CA VAL A 182 -7.58 5.95 5.49
C VAL A 182 -7.59 7.26 6.26
N ALA A 183 -8.28 7.30 7.39
CA ALA A 183 -8.30 8.43 8.30
C ALA A 183 -8.08 7.97 9.74
N LYS A 184 -7.35 8.76 10.51
CA LYS A 184 -7.11 8.50 11.93
C LYS A 184 -7.89 9.52 12.76
N VAL A 185 -8.73 9.00 13.65
CA VAL A 185 -9.43 9.79 14.66
C VAL A 185 -8.70 9.60 15.98
N GLU A 186 -8.15 10.68 16.51
CA GLU A 186 -7.46 10.64 17.79
C GLU A 186 -8.44 10.67 18.95
N ALA A 187 -8.09 10.01 20.07
CA ALA A 187 -8.84 10.14 21.31
C ALA A 187 -8.80 11.60 21.80
N GLU A 188 -9.90 12.10 22.30
CA GLU A 188 -9.87 13.35 23.06
C GLU A 188 -8.88 13.21 24.20
N GLY A 189 -7.85 14.10 24.25
CA GLY A 189 -6.74 14.00 25.18
C GLY A 189 -5.44 13.43 24.61
N GLY A 190 -5.51 12.59 23.58
CA GLY A 190 -4.37 12.06 22.81
C GLY A 190 -3.27 11.43 23.65
N ILE A 191 -2.03 11.41 23.12
CA ILE A 191 -0.82 10.93 23.81
C ILE A 191 -0.58 11.59 25.17
N LYS A 192 -1.03 12.84 25.38
CA LYS A 192 -0.83 13.56 26.64
C LYS A 192 -1.62 12.94 27.79
N GLU A 193 -2.89 12.56 27.60
CA GLU A 193 -3.69 11.90 28.64
C GLU A 193 -3.26 10.46 28.87
N TRP A 194 -2.89 9.74 27.81
CA TRP A 194 -2.32 8.41 27.96
C TRP A 194 -1.02 8.41 28.77
N LEU A 195 -0.11 9.35 28.48
CA LEU A 195 1.12 9.56 29.24
C LEU A 195 0.85 9.97 30.69
N ALA A 196 -0.17 10.79 30.94
CA ALA A 196 -0.56 11.20 32.30
C ALA A 196 -1.18 10.04 33.11
N GLY A 197 -1.98 9.17 32.45
CA GLY A 197 -2.64 8.03 33.10
C GLY A 197 -1.76 6.80 33.34
N ASN A 198 -0.65 6.67 32.60
CA ASN A 198 0.27 5.54 32.70
C ASN A 198 1.60 5.90 33.42
N CYS A 199 1.55 6.78 34.37
CA CYS A 199 2.68 7.18 35.18
C CYS A 199 3.20 6.02 36.05
N VAL A 200 4.46 5.64 35.86
CA VAL A 200 5.13 4.62 36.67
C VAL A 200 5.76 5.27 37.93
N PRO A 201 5.59 4.65 39.13
CA PRO A 201 5.79 5.31 40.43
C PRO A 201 7.23 5.66 40.85
N ASP A 202 8.26 5.23 40.14
CA ASP A 202 9.64 5.22 40.67
C ASP A 202 10.58 6.34 40.16
N MET A 203 10.04 7.47 39.71
CA MET A 203 10.89 8.65 39.45
C MET A 203 10.91 9.59 40.66
N PRO A 204 12.08 10.18 41.03
CA PRO A 204 12.18 11.14 42.13
C PRO A 204 11.19 12.30 41.89
N ALA A 205 10.46 12.71 42.95
CA ALA A 205 9.41 13.75 42.89
C ALA A 205 9.90 15.10 42.31
N GLN A 206 11.20 15.36 42.35
CA GLN A 206 11.83 16.54 41.75
C GLN A 206 11.90 16.49 40.22
N ALA A 207 11.82 15.28 39.61
CA ALA A 207 11.70 15.13 38.16
C ALA A 207 10.23 15.30 37.65
N LEU A 208 9.26 15.19 38.59
CA LEU A 208 7.80 15.25 38.28
C LEU A 208 7.22 16.65 38.39
N ALA A 209 7.84 17.58 39.10
CA ALA A 209 7.36 18.92 39.36
C ALA A 209 7.46 19.86 38.12
N GLY A 210 7.08 19.38 36.98
CA GLY A 210 7.11 20.14 35.72
C GLY A 210 6.91 19.28 34.46
N CYS A 211 6.75 17.99 34.62
CA CYS A 211 6.62 17.06 33.47
C CYS A 211 5.17 16.85 32.99
N SER A 212 4.49 17.92 32.65
CA SER A 212 3.39 17.84 31.69
C SER A 212 3.89 17.86 30.22
N ALA A 213 5.20 17.99 29.98
CA ALA A 213 5.77 18.05 28.66
C ALA A 213 7.11 17.28 28.58
N MET A 214 7.35 16.59 27.50
CA MET A 214 8.66 16.06 27.16
C MET A 214 9.69 17.19 27.12
N ARG A 215 10.87 16.96 27.71
CA ARG A 215 11.99 17.90 27.68
C ARG A 215 12.99 17.47 26.61
N ILE A 216 13.33 18.34 25.71
CA ILE A 216 14.36 18.15 24.70
C ILE A 216 15.59 18.99 25.07
N CYS A 217 16.73 18.34 25.19
CA CYS A 217 18.02 18.98 25.41
C CYS A 217 18.88 18.76 24.18
N LYS A 218 19.32 19.84 23.53
CA LYS A 218 20.20 19.78 22.36
C LYS A 218 21.58 20.26 22.74
N SER A 219 22.59 19.53 22.27
CA SER A 219 24.00 19.94 22.22
C SER A 219 24.51 19.76 20.80
N ASP A 220 25.75 20.12 20.54
CA ASP A 220 26.37 19.96 19.22
C ASP A 220 26.55 18.49 18.81
N ILE A 221 26.64 17.59 19.79
CA ILE A 221 26.94 16.17 19.56
C ILE A 221 25.72 15.28 19.81
N ASN A 222 24.86 15.64 20.78
CA ASN A 222 23.75 14.79 21.20
C ASN A 222 22.45 15.57 21.34
N ILE A 223 21.33 14.86 21.12
CA ILE A 223 20.00 15.32 21.40
C ILE A 223 19.38 14.35 22.40
N GLY A 224 19.09 14.81 23.62
CA GLY A 224 18.41 14.04 24.66
C GLY A 224 16.92 14.39 24.71
N ILE A 225 16.08 13.39 24.76
CA ILE A 225 14.64 13.52 24.96
C ILE A 225 14.32 12.80 26.28
N TYR A 226 13.67 13.51 27.18
CA TYR A 226 13.33 13.02 28.51
C TYR A 226 11.83 13.15 28.71
N GLY A 227 11.20 12.08 29.13
CA GLY A 227 9.80 12.02 29.50
C GLY A 227 9.62 11.26 30.81
N HIS A 228 8.37 11.04 31.17
CA HIS A 228 8.07 10.30 32.37
C HIS A 228 8.43 8.80 32.16
N GLY A 229 9.36 8.31 32.99
CA GLY A 229 9.81 6.91 32.94
C GLY A 229 10.69 6.54 31.73
N PHE A 230 11.04 7.47 30.85
CA PHE A 230 11.92 7.18 29.72
C PHE A 230 12.92 8.30 29.41
N SER A 231 14.02 7.93 28.81
CA SER A 231 14.94 8.84 28.16
C SER A 231 15.47 8.24 26.86
N VAL A 232 15.61 9.08 25.83
CA VAL A 232 16.19 8.69 24.55
C VAL A 232 17.33 9.66 24.24
N MET A 233 18.43 9.13 23.75
CA MET A 233 19.57 9.93 23.32
C MET A 233 19.88 9.63 21.85
N PHE A 234 19.89 10.66 21.05
CA PHE A 234 20.37 10.63 19.67
C PHE A 234 21.78 11.20 19.62
N SER A 235 22.65 10.55 18.90
CA SER A 235 23.96 11.09 18.54
C SER A 235 23.91 11.75 17.17
N SER A 236 24.21 13.05 17.10
CA SER A 236 24.32 13.76 15.83
C SER A 236 25.53 13.27 15.02
N ALA A 237 26.58 12.80 15.71
CA ALA A 237 27.78 12.27 15.05
C ALA A 237 27.56 10.87 14.45
N ALA A 238 26.81 10.01 15.15
CA ALA A 238 26.48 8.66 14.68
C ALA A 238 25.23 8.62 13.78
N GLY A 239 24.41 9.68 13.79
CA GLY A 239 23.16 9.76 13.03
C GLY A 239 22.07 8.80 13.48
N ASN A 240 22.11 8.31 14.71
CA ASN A 240 21.18 7.32 15.23
C ASN A 240 20.90 7.44 16.73
N ILE A 241 20.01 6.57 17.26
CA ILE A 241 19.73 6.46 18.68
C ILE A 241 20.88 5.68 19.36
N VAL A 242 21.46 6.24 20.40
CA VAL A 242 22.60 5.65 21.12
C VAL A 242 22.23 5.17 22.54
N SER A 243 21.07 5.56 23.05
CA SER A 243 20.54 5.09 24.33
C SER A 243 19.03 5.26 24.33
N TYR A 244 18.32 4.24 24.81
CA TYR A 244 16.90 4.31 25.13
C TYR A 244 16.66 3.61 26.46
N LYS A 245 16.38 4.39 27.48
CA LYS A 245 16.06 3.88 28.81
C LYS A 245 14.57 3.98 29.07
N TYR A 246 14.03 2.90 29.62
CA TYR A 246 12.68 2.85 30.16
C TYR A 246 12.71 2.34 31.59
N ASN A 247 12.14 3.10 32.50
CA ASN A 247 12.21 2.82 33.98
C ASN A 247 13.63 2.54 34.48
N GLY A 248 14.61 3.30 33.96
CA GLY A 248 16.01 3.15 34.35
C GLY A 248 16.76 2.00 33.67
N VAL A 249 16.07 1.13 32.94
CA VAL A 249 16.65 0.01 32.18
C VAL A 249 17.04 0.46 30.80
N GLU A 250 18.29 0.26 30.38
CA GLU A 250 18.76 0.48 29.02
C GLU A 250 18.21 -0.62 28.10
N LEU A 251 17.54 -0.23 27.00
CA LEU A 251 16.92 -1.13 26.05
C LEU A 251 17.73 -1.31 24.76
N ILE A 252 18.79 -0.53 24.58
CA ILE A 252 19.67 -0.62 23.41
C ILE A 252 20.99 -1.23 23.85
N GLU A 253 21.25 -2.45 23.44
CA GLU A 253 22.52 -3.14 23.67
C GLU A 253 23.56 -2.71 22.63
N GLU A 254 23.14 -2.65 21.35
CA GLU A 254 23.95 -2.12 20.26
C GLU A 254 23.18 -1.05 19.50
N GLN A 255 23.89 -0.04 18.99
CA GLN A 255 23.27 1.06 18.28
C GLN A 255 22.55 0.56 17.02
N PRO A 256 21.25 0.86 16.84
CA PRO A 256 20.55 0.54 15.60
C PRO A 256 21.21 1.29 14.44
N GLN A 257 21.53 0.58 13.37
CA GLN A 257 22.10 1.16 12.16
C GLN A 257 21.08 1.19 11.03
N LEU A 258 21.11 2.25 10.25
CA LEU A 258 20.30 2.31 9.04
C LEU A 258 20.75 1.21 8.09
N ASN A 259 19.79 0.40 7.67
CA ASN A 259 20.01 -0.66 6.71
C ASN A 259 19.23 -0.36 5.43
N PHE A 260 19.94 -0.14 4.35
CA PHE A 260 19.36 0.09 3.02
C PHE A 260 19.45 -1.14 2.11
N TRP A 261 19.98 -2.24 2.65
CA TRP A 261 20.05 -3.48 1.89
C TRP A 261 18.68 -4.16 1.81
N ARG A 262 18.36 -4.69 0.65
CA ARG A 262 17.26 -5.63 0.41
C ARG A 262 17.74 -6.84 -0.36
N GLY A 263 16.99 -7.92 -0.34
CA GLY A 263 17.26 -9.05 -1.21
C GLY A 263 17.25 -8.61 -2.68
N PRO A 264 18.30 -8.91 -3.46
CA PRO A 264 18.32 -8.56 -4.87
C PRO A 264 17.17 -9.24 -5.63
N VAL A 265 16.54 -8.51 -6.52
CA VAL A 265 15.59 -9.03 -7.50
C VAL A 265 16.27 -9.18 -8.86
N ASP A 266 15.61 -9.81 -9.82
CA ASP A 266 16.21 -10.06 -11.14
C ASP A 266 16.66 -8.78 -11.84
N ASN A 267 15.95 -7.69 -11.66
CA ASN A 267 16.33 -6.38 -12.20
C ASN A 267 17.67 -5.85 -11.65
N ASP A 268 18.08 -6.30 -10.48
CA ASP A 268 19.33 -5.85 -9.85
C ASP A 268 20.56 -6.56 -10.43
N ARG A 269 20.41 -7.72 -11.03
CA ARG A 269 21.52 -8.54 -11.58
C ARG A 269 22.31 -7.84 -12.66
N GLY A 270 21.69 -6.93 -13.41
CA GLY A 270 22.33 -6.14 -14.46
C GLY A 270 23.04 -4.88 -13.97
N SER A 271 22.87 -4.51 -12.72
CA SER A 271 23.39 -3.28 -12.17
C SER A 271 24.76 -3.49 -11.57
N SER A 272 25.80 -3.87 -12.07
CA SER A 272 27.22 -4.03 -11.62
C SER A 272 27.61 -3.41 -10.24
N ARG A 273 26.68 -3.15 -9.35
CA ARG A 273 26.85 -2.41 -8.08
C ARG A 273 26.44 -3.23 -6.84
N HIS A 274 26.55 -4.54 -6.87
CA HIS A 274 26.30 -5.42 -5.72
C HIS A 274 27.62 -6.02 -5.22
#